data_4a7b2c30e240d35b81bc9bcf08fbc1a5
#
_entry.id   4a7b2c30e240d35b81bc9bcf08fbc1a5
#
_cell.length_a   1.000
_cell.length_b   1.000
_cell.length_c   1.000
_cell.angle_alpha   90.00
_cell.angle_beta   90.00
_cell.angle_gamma   90.00
#
_symmetry.space_group_name_H-M   'P 1'
#
loop_
_entity.id
_entity.type
_entity.pdbx_description
1 polymer ?
#
loop_
_entity_poly.entity_id
_entity_poly.type
_entity_poly.pdbx_seq_one_letter_code
_entity_poly.pdbx_strand_id
1 'polypeptide(L)'
;MSFKTALALLLLAMFSMVAESSWGNGKGNSYNYDLSKMSDLRKLYNSKVFKAERMTRPLEGMSFQVGVLSHSGVRVTIEDGTIWLVHKGDGYGISSQTVVVAARHMSSNWKIVETKNFGGSKTVSDFVKAGGTDYKLLFDNCHDAANRMMGG
;
A
#
# COMPACT_ATOMS: atom_id res chain seq x y z
N MET A 1 24.39 13.13 -21.46
CA MET A 1 23.15 12.86 -20.70
C MET A 1 23.48 12.82 -19.21
N SER A 2 22.83 13.61 -18.40
CA SER A 2 23.11 13.61 -16.96
C SER A 2 22.68 12.28 -16.33
N PHE A 3 23.44 11.78 -15.34
CA PHE A 3 23.12 10.56 -14.60
C PHE A 3 21.69 10.59 -14.00
N LYS A 4 21.24 11.77 -13.58
CA LYS A 4 19.86 12.00 -13.08
C LYS A 4 18.81 11.81 -14.16
N THR A 5 19.10 12.19 -15.39
CA THR A 5 18.17 12.05 -16.53
C THR A 5 18.08 10.59 -16.99
N ALA A 6 19.20 9.86 -16.97
CA ALA A 6 19.23 8.44 -17.28
C ALA A 6 18.47 7.60 -16.24
N LEU A 7 18.60 7.94 -14.95
CA LEU A 7 17.88 7.26 -13.88
C LEU A 7 16.37 7.51 -13.95
N ALA A 8 15.95 8.75 -14.27
CA ALA A 8 14.54 9.09 -14.45
C ALA A 8 13.91 8.36 -15.65
N LEU A 9 14.63 8.22 -16.75
CA LEU A 9 14.18 7.48 -17.93
C LEU A 9 14.10 5.97 -17.67
N LEU A 10 15.03 5.41 -16.90
CA LEU A 10 15.02 4.00 -16.51
C LEU A 10 13.82 3.71 -15.57
N LEU A 11 13.53 4.60 -14.62
CA LEU A 11 12.38 4.52 -13.74
C LEU A 11 11.06 4.60 -14.51
N LEU A 12 10.97 5.48 -15.51
CA LEU A 12 9.79 5.62 -16.37
C LEU A 12 9.57 4.38 -17.24
N ALA A 13 10.64 3.79 -17.79
CA ALA A 13 10.57 2.59 -18.61
C ALA A 13 10.17 1.34 -17.78
N MET A 14 10.65 1.22 -16.55
CA MET A 14 10.25 0.12 -15.67
C MET A 14 8.79 0.23 -15.21
N PHE A 15 8.28 1.46 -15.04
CA PHE A 15 6.89 1.69 -14.67
C PHE A 15 5.91 1.46 -15.83
N SER A 16 6.30 1.74 -17.07
CA SER A 16 5.47 1.41 -18.23
C SER A 16 5.37 -0.11 -18.44
N MET A 17 6.41 -0.88 -18.13
CA MET A 17 6.36 -2.35 -18.16
C MET A 17 5.44 -2.94 -17.09
N VAL A 18 5.40 -2.35 -15.90
CA VAL A 18 4.51 -2.80 -14.80
C VAL A 18 3.05 -2.41 -15.09
N ALA A 19 2.81 -1.25 -15.71
CA ALA A 19 1.46 -0.83 -16.10
C ALA A 19 0.89 -1.69 -17.25
N GLU A 20 1.70 -2.12 -18.20
CA GLU A 20 1.27 -2.98 -19.30
C GLU A 20 1.02 -4.43 -18.86
N SER A 21 1.72 -4.96 -17.86
CA SER A 21 1.44 -6.29 -17.32
C SER A 21 0.14 -6.36 -16.53
N SER A 22 -0.39 -5.23 -16.08
CA SER A 22 -1.72 -5.15 -15.42
C SER A 22 -2.90 -5.23 -16.40
N TRP A 23 -2.66 -5.10 -17.71
CA TRP A 23 -3.69 -5.20 -18.76
C TRP A 23 -3.65 -6.53 -19.54
N GLY A 24 -2.70 -7.39 -19.25
CA GLY A 24 -2.67 -8.74 -19.79
C GLY A 24 -3.79 -9.58 -19.18
N ASN A 25 -4.65 -10.14 -20.02
CA ASN A 25 -5.77 -11.02 -19.80
C ASN A 25 -5.39 -12.31 -19.02
N GLY A 26 -4.66 -12.16 -17.93
CA GLY A 26 -4.42 -13.17 -16.92
C GLY A 26 -5.68 -13.22 -16.05
N LYS A 27 -6.18 -14.39 -15.76
CA LYS A 27 -7.17 -14.70 -14.72
C LYS A 27 -6.79 -13.87 -13.49
N GLY A 28 -7.34 -12.65 -13.40
CA GLY A 28 -7.21 -11.84 -12.21
C GLY A 28 -7.69 -12.73 -11.09
N ASN A 29 -6.85 -13.01 -10.12
CA ASN A 29 -7.33 -13.43 -8.84
C ASN A 29 -8.34 -12.36 -8.46
N SER A 30 -9.63 -12.68 -8.64
CA SER A 30 -10.67 -11.87 -8.08
C SER A 30 -10.37 -11.89 -6.59
N TYR A 31 -9.73 -10.82 -6.11
CA TYR A 31 -9.69 -10.58 -4.68
C TYR A 31 -11.15 -10.48 -4.28
N ASN A 32 -11.69 -11.58 -3.79
CA ASN A 32 -12.95 -11.54 -3.08
C ASN A 32 -12.68 -10.55 -1.96
N TYR A 33 -13.25 -9.35 -2.10
CA TYR A 33 -13.24 -8.38 -1.03
C TYR A 33 -13.64 -9.12 0.23
N ASP A 34 -12.74 -9.22 1.19
CA ASP A 34 -12.98 -9.96 2.44
C ASP A 34 -14.28 -9.54 3.12
N LEU A 35 -14.75 -8.35 2.78
CA LEU A 35 -16.00 -7.77 3.23
C LEU A 35 -16.82 -7.30 2.03
N SER A 36 -17.90 -8.00 1.72
CA SER A 36 -18.85 -7.64 0.65
C SER A 36 -20.05 -6.83 1.15
N LYS A 37 -20.34 -6.88 2.45
CA LYS A 37 -21.45 -6.16 3.05
C LYS A 37 -21.04 -4.76 3.45
N MET A 38 -21.84 -3.77 3.10
CA MET A 38 -21.60 -2.35 3.43
C MET A 38 -21.52 -2.12 4.96
N SER A 39 -22.28 -2.86 5.75
CA SER A 39 -22.20 -2.81 7.22
C SER A 39 -20.82 -3.18 7.75
N ASP A 40 -20.23 -4.24 7.21
CA ASP A 40 -18.93 -4.75 7.65
C ASP A 40 -17.80 -3.82 7.18
N LEU A 41 -17.91 -3.25 5.97
CA LEU A 41 -17.01 -2.21 5.49
C LEU A 41 -17.05 -0.97 6.39
N ARG A 42 -18.24 -0.48 6.74
CA ARG A 42 -18.39 0.66 7.66
C ARG A 42 -17.80 0.36 9.04
N LYS A 43 -18.01 -0.85 9.56
CA LYS A 43 -17.42 -1.28 10.82
C LYS A 43 -15.89 -1.25 10.74
N LEU A 44 -15.29 -1.85 9.70
CA LEU A 44 -13.84 -1.84 9.48
C LEU A 44 -13.29 -0.41 9.42
N TYR A 45 -13.86 0.45 8.58
CA TYR A 45 -13.35 1.82 8.39
C TYR A 45 -13.47 2.68 9.67
N ASN A 46 -14.45 2.41 10.53
CA ASN A 46 -14.61 3.09 11.82
C ASN A 46 -13.83 2.42 12.96
N SER A 47 -13.24 1.25 12.74
CA SER A 47 -12.47 0.55 13.77
C SER A 47 -11.23 1.32 14.18
N LYS A 48 -10.95 1.32 15.48
CA LYS A 48 -9.79 2.01 16.07
C LYS A 48 -8.52 1.22 15.82
N VAL A 49 -7.46 1.92 15.43
CA VAL A 49 -6.13 1.37 15.21
C VAL A 49 -5.30 1.47 16.48
N PHE A 50 -4.84 0.35 16.98
CA PHE A 50 -3.98 0.29 18.18
C PHE A 50 -2.51 0.27 17.81
N LYS A 51 -2.12 -0.54 16.84
CA LYS A 51 -0.73 -0.64 16.35
C LYS A 51 -0.70 -0.46 14.84
N ALA A 52 0.30 0.25 14.34
CA ALA A 52 0.60 0.35 12.93
C ALA A 52 2.07 0.03 12.67
N GLU A 53 2.32 -0.70 11.59
CA GLU A 53 3.65 -1.12 11.17
C GLU A 53 3.84 -0.70 9.71
N ARG A 54 4.76 0.23 9.48
CA ARG A 54 5.18 0.55 8.12
C ARG A 54 5.97 -0.60 7.56
N MET A 55 5.58 -1.05 6.39
CA MET A 55 6.15 -2.22 5.75
C MET A 55 6.60 -1.88 4.34
N THR A 56 7.64 -2.58 3.88
CA THR A 56 8.14 -2.49 2.52
C THR A 56 8.36 -3.88 1.94
N ARG A 57 8.23 -4.00 0.62
CA ARG A 57 8.60 -5.19 -0.14
C ARG A 57 9.25 -4.81 -1.47
N PRO A 58 10.01 -5.69 -2.12
CA PRO A 58 10.41 -5.50 -3.52
C PRO A 58 9.19 -5.28 -4.41
N LEU A 59 9.36 -4.56 -5.51
CA LEU A 59 8.35 -4.54 -6.57
C LEU A 59 8.17 -5.95 -7.12
N GLU A 60 6.98 -6.22 -7.66
CA GLU A 60 6.68 -7.53 -8.24
C GLU A 60 7.68 -7.84 -9.36
N GLY A 61 8.24 -9.07 -9.33
CA GLY A 61 9.29 -9.50 -10.26
C GLY A 61 10.71 -9.09 -9.89
N MET A 62 10.92 -8.33 -8.81
CA MET A 62 12.25 -7.97 -8.30
C MET A 62 12.60 -8.75 -7.04
N SER A 63 13.85 -9.22 -6.97
CA SER A 63 14.37 -9.94 -5.79
C SER A 63 15.04 -9.04 -4.75
N PHE A 64 15.16 -7.73 -5.02
CA PHE A 64 15.85 -6.76 -4.17
C PHE A 64 15.03 -5.48 -3.99
N GLN A 65 15.30 -4.77 -2.89
CA GLN A 65 14.69 -3.47 -2.60
C GLN A 65 15.75 -2.37 -2.75
N VAL A 66 15.46 -1.37 -3.56
CA VAL A 66 16.32 -0.18 -3.72
C VAL A 66 15.47 1.08 -3.69
N GLY A 67 15.43 1.73 -2.53
CA GLY A 67 14.76 3.03 -2.37
C GLY A 67 13.35 3.07 -2.96
N VAL A 68 13.13 3.96 -3.92
CA VAL A 68 11.85 4.15 -4.62
C VAL A 68 11.42 2.95 -5.49
N LEU A 69 12.33 1.99 -5.75
CA LEU A 69 12.05 0.73 -6.46
C LEU A 69 11.55 -0.35 -5.49
N SER A 70 10.72 0.04 -4.54
CA SER A 70 10.06 -0.86 -3.60
C SER A 70 8.62 -0.40 -3.39
N HIS A 71 7.80 -1.29 -2.85
CA HIS A 71 6.42 -0.96 -2.49
C HIS A 71 6.29 -0.80 -0.98
N SER A 72 5.53 0.21 -0.56
CA SER A 72 5.26 0.49 0.85
C SER A 72 3.77 0.40 1.16
N GLY A 73 3.47 0.03 2.39
CA GLY A 73 2.15 0.04 2.98
C GLY A 73 2.21 0.09 4.49
N VAL A 74 1.08 0.21 5.13
CA VAL A 74 0.98 0.18 6.59
C VAL A 74 0.06 -0.96 7.02
N ARG A 75 0.61 -1.89 7.78
CA ARG A 75 -0.14 -2.96 8.41
C ARG A 75 -0.70 -2.46 9.75
N VAL A 76 -2.00 -2.46 9.89
CA VAL A 76 -2.69 -1.98 11.10
C VAL A 76 -3.33 -3.13 11.85
N THR A 77 -3.21 -3.12 13.19
CA THR A 77 -3.95 -3.98 14.10
C THR A 77 -5.07 -3.15 14.71
N ILE A 78 -6.32 -3.59 14.54
CA ILE A 78 -7.50 -2.89 15.01
C ILE A 78 -8.02 -3.48 16.32
N GLU A 79 -9.05 -2.86 16.90
CA GLU A 79 -9.56 -3.13 18.24
C GLU A 79 -10.02 -4.58 18.50
N ASP A 80 -10.46 -5.31 17.46
CA ASP A 80 -10.84 -6.72 17.57
C ASP A 80 -9.65 -7.68 17.40
N GLY A 81 -8.43 -7.15 17.26
CA GLY A 81 -7.19 -7.91 17.07
C GLY A 81 -6.94 -8.34 15.62
N THR A 82 -7.84 -8.07 14.69
CA THR A 82 -7.62 -8.38 13.28
C THR A 82 -6.60 -7.42 12.66
N ILE A 83 -5.94 -7.88 11.59
CA ILE A 83 -4.82 -7.19 10.97
C ILE A 83 -5.14 -6.92 9.51
N TRP A 84 -4.93 -5.68 9.09
CA TRP A 84 -5.23 -5.19 7.74
C TRP A 84 -4.04 -4.45 7.16
N LEU A 85 -3.84 -4.55 5.83
CA LEU A 85 -2.87 -3.76 5.09
C LEU A 85 -3.59 -2.57 4.45
N VAL A 86 -3.13 -1.37 4.77
CA VAL A 86 -3.54 -0.12 4.11
C VAL A 86 -2.40 0.31 3.21
N HIS A 87 -2.62 0.35 1.91
CA HIS A 87 -1.58 0.72 0.95
C HIS A 87 -2.14 1.44 -0.27
N LYS A 88 -1.27 2.11 -1.01
CA LYS A 88 -1.60 2.88 -2.20
C LYS A 88 -0.84 2.31 -3.40
N GLY A 89 -1.54 2.11 -4.49
CA GLY A 89 -0.94 1.57 -5.73
C GLY A 89 -0.87 0.06 -5.75
N ASP A 90 -0.19 -0.41 -6.69
CA ASP A 90 0.23 -1.74 -7.11
C ASP A 90 -0.44 -3.00 -6.50
N GLY A 91 -1.17 -3.72 -7.35
CA GLY A 91 -1.56 -5.13 -7.17
C GLY A 91 -2.91 -5.38 -6.51
N TYR A 92 -3.49 -4.43 -5.75
CA TYR A 92 -4.71 -4.65 -4.98
C TYR A 92 -5.77 -3.56 -5.17
N GLY A 93 -6.04 -3.17 -6.41
CA GLY A 93 -7.05 -2.18 -6.70
C GLY A 93 -6.60 -1.13 -7.70
N ILE A 94 -7.26 0.04 -7.73
CA ILE A 94 -6.89 1.15 -8.61
C ILE A 94 -5.60 1.78 -8.05
N SER A 95 -4.57 1.88 -8.89
CA SER A 95 -3.22 2.32 -8.48
C SER A 95 -3.17 3.69 -7.80
N SER A 96 -4.09 4.58 -8.09
CA SER A 96 -4.18 5.90 -7.47
C SER A 96 -4.85 5.92 -6.10
N GLN A 97 -5.65 4.91 -5.77
CA GLN A 97 -6.42 4.87 -4.54
C GLN A 97 -5.70 4.15 -3.41
N THR A 98 -5.94 4.61 -2.18
CA THR A 98 -5.57 3.87 -0.98
C THR A 98 -6.62 2.82 -0.71
N VAL A 99 -6.19 1.57 -0.59
CA VAL A 99 -7.04 0.40 -0.39
C VAL A 99 -6.72 -0.30 0.93
N VAL A 100 -7.68 -1.04 1.45
CA VAL A 100 -7.57 -1.83 2.68
C VAL A 100 -7.83 -3.29 2.34
N VAL A 101 -6.86 -4.16 2.64
CA VAL A 101 -6.96 -5.60 2.40
C VAL A 101 -6.57 -6.37 3.65
N ALA A 102 -7.13 -7.56 3.86
CA ALA A 102 -6.74 -8.38 5.00
C ALA A 102 -5.27 -8.79 4.91
N ALA A 103 -4.55 -8.72 6.03
CA ALA A 103 -3.11 -8.99 6.07
C ALA A 103 -2.74 -10.42 5.65
N ARG A 104 -3.69 -11.36 5.66
CA ARG A 104 -3.46 -12.74 5.17
C ARG A 104 -3.11 -12.80 3.68
N HIS A 105 -3.40 -11.75 2.90
CA HIS A 105 -3.03 -11.66 1.49
C HIS A 105 -1.61 -11.13 1.27
N MET A 106 -0.93 -10.68 2.32
CA MET A 106 0.45 -10.21 2.22
C MET A 106 1.40 -11.39 1.94
N SER A 107 2.31 -11.19 0.99
CA SER A 107 3.39 -12.15 0.75
C SER A 107 4.43 -12.13 1.88
N SER A 108 5.26 -13.17 1.96
CA SER A 108 6.36 -13.26 2.94
C SER A 108 7.49 -12.23 2.70
N ASN A 109 7.47 -11.53 1.56
CA ASN A 109 8.50 -10.54 1.18
C ASN A 109 8.34 -9.19 1.90
N TRP A 110 7.23 -8.97 2.58
CA TRP A 110 7.01 -7.75 3.34
C TRP A 110 7.88 -7.72 4.60
N LYS A 111 8.60 -6.62 4.79
CA LYS A 111 9.47 -6.37 5.95
C LYS A 111 8.99 -5.16 6.73
N ILE A 112 9.01 -5.25 8.05
CA ILE A 112 8.70 -4.14 8.95
C ILE A 112 9.88 -3.18 8.95
N VAL A 113 9.63 -1.89 8.71
CA VAL A 113 10.62 -0.79 8.79
C VAL A 113 10.40 0.11 9.98
N GLU A 114 9.15 0.24 10.44
CA GLU A 114 8.78 1.09 11.57
C GLU A 114 7.55 0.53 12.26
N THR A 115 7.48 0.66 13.58
CA THR A 115 6.29 0.30 14.37
C THR A 115 5.88 1.49 15.24
N LYS A 116 4.58 1.78 15.27
CA LYS A 116 4.00 2.84 16.10
C LYS A 116 2.73 2.38 16.81
N ASN A 117 2.61 2.72 18.09
CA ASN A 117 1.41 2.49 18.86
C ASN A 117 0.52 3.73 18.79
N PHE A 118 -0.70 3.56 18.29
CA PHE A 118 -1.70 4.61 18.20
C PHE A 118 -2.71 4.57 19.34
N GLY A 119 -2.81 3.46 20.09
CA GLY A 119 -3.67 3.32 21.26
C GLY A 119 -5.14 3.62 21.00
N GLY A 120 -5.62 3.43 19.77
CA GLY A 120 -6.99 3.73 19.38
C GLY A 120 -7.27 5.21 19.07
N SER A 121 -6.25 6.06 18.95
CA SER A 121 -6.41 7.50 18.66
C SER A 121 -6.78 7.80 17.21
N LYS A 122 -6.61 6.84 16.31
CA LYS A 122 -6.98 6.93 14.89
C LYS A 122 -7.82 5.73 14.46
N THR A 123 -8.61 5.91 13.41
CA THR A 123 -9.39 4.86 12.76
C THR A 123 -8.76 4.42 11.45
N VAL A 124 -9.22 3.29 10.90
CA VAL A 124 -8.81 2.86 9.55
C VAL A 124 -9.11 3.94 8.51
N SER A 125 -10.25 4.64 8.62
CA SER A 125 -10.59 5.79 7.76
C SER A 125 -9.53 6.88 7.79
N ASP A 126 -8.92 7.16 8.94
CA ASP A 126 -7.88 8.18 9.04
C ASP A 126 -6.62 7.77 8.26
N PHE A 127 -6.27 6.49 8.29
CA PHE A 127 -5.16 5.94 7.48
C PHE A 127 -5.46 6.03 5.99
N VAL A 128 -6.69 5.68 5.56
CA VAL A 128 -7.10 5.77 4.15
C VAL A 128 -7.08 7.22 3.67
N LYS A 129 -7.58 8.17 4.47
CA LYS A 129 -7.50 9.61 4.16
C LYS A 129 -6.05 10.09 4.02
N ALA A 130 -5.19 9.69 4.94
CA ALA A 130 -3.77 10.04 4.90
C ALA A 130 -3.08 9.49 3.65
N GLY A 131 -3.45 8.30 3.19
CA GLY A 131 -2.96 7.71 1.94
C GLY A 131 -3.37 8.49 0.70
N GLY A 132 -4.57 9.03 0.68
CA GLY A 132 -5.09 9.85 -0.43
C GLY A 132 -5.58 9.04 -1.63
N THR A 133 -6.01 9.75 -2.67
CA THR A 133 -6.63 9.20 -3.89
C THR A 133 -5.80 9.40 -5.15
N ASP A 134 -4.79 10.27 -5.12
CA ASP A 134 -3.92 10.56 -6.25
C ASP A 134 -2.61 9.77 -6.16
N TYR A 135 -2.05 9.40 -7.30
CA TYR A 135 -0.75 8.77 -7.37
C TYR A 135 0.16 9.51 -8.35
N LYS A 136 1.25 10.06 -7.82
CA LYS A 136 2.30 10.71 -8.60
C LYS A 136 3.63 10.12 -8.21
N LEU A 137 4.32 9.46 -9.15
CA LEU A 137 5.55 8.74 -8.89
C LEU A 137 6.61 9.52 -8.09
N LEU A 138 6.74 10.83 -8.36
CA LEU A 138 7.75 11.67 -7.74
C LEU A 138 7.25 12.45 -6.50
N PHE A 139 5.93 12.57 -6.29
CA PHE A 139 5.38 13.50 -5.30
C PHE A 139 4.26 12.96 -4.43
N ASP A 140 3.66 11.83 -4.81
CA ASP A 140 2.57 11.20 -4.05
C ASP A 140 2.47 9.71 -4.38
N ASN A 141 3.48 8.97 -3.99
CA ASN A 141 3.60 7.53 -4.22
C ASN A 141 3.24 6.71 -2.96
N CYS A 142 3.44 5.40 -3.02
CA CYS A 142 3.16 4.50 -1.90
C CYS A 142 4.02 4.78 -0.65
N HIS A 143 5.25 5.27 -0.83
CA HIS A 143 6.13 5.63 0.29
C HIS A 143 5.65 6.88 1.01
N ASP A 144 5.25 7.90 0.24
CA ASP A 144 4.69 9.15 0.79
C ASP A 144 3.37 8.88 1.51
N ALA A 145 2.51 8.05 0.92
CA ALA A 145 1.26 7.62 1.55
C ALA A 145 1.54 6.89 2.88
N ALA A 146 2.47 5.93 2.90
CA ALA A 146 2.83 5.21 4.12
C ALA A 146 3.42 6.14 5.20
N ASN A 147 4.27 7.10 4.81
CA ASN A 147 4.79 8.11 5.74
C ASN A 147 3.66 8.94 6.38
N ARG A 148 2.74 9.47 5.58
CA ARG A 148 1.59 10.24 6.10
C ARG A 148 0.71 9.43 7.04
N MET A 149 0.47 8.17 6.73
CA MET A 149 -0.28 7.25 7.61
C MET A 149 0.39 7.08 8.96
N MET A 150 1.71 7.02 9.00
CA MET A 150 2.51 6.91 10.24
C MET A 150 2.62 8.25 10.99
N GLY A 151 2.17 9.36 10.40
CA GLY A 151 2.16 10.69 11.01
C GLY A 151 3.43 11.49 10.77
N GLY A 152 4.10 11.19 9.65
CA GLY A 152 5.23 11.96 9.11
C GLY A 152 4.77 13.12 8.24
#